data_7409f6b539609f0ebc74a153ec76a732
#
_entry.id   7409f6b539609f0ebc74a153ec76a732
#
_cell.length_a   1.000
_cell.length_b   1.000
_cell.length_c   1.000
_cell.angle_alpha   90.00
_cell.angle_beta   90.00
_cell.angle_gamma   90.00
#
_symmetry.space_group_name_H-M   'P 1'
#
loop_
_entity.id
_entity.type
_entity.pdbx_description
1 polymer ?
#
loop_
_entity_poly.entity_id
_entity_poly.type
_entity_poly.pdbx_seq_one_letter_code
_entity_poly.pdbx_strand_id
1 'polypeptide(L)'
;MNPNYVAPFSWLKSQLPTDGLKVSQCQVFLCYYQLFEYLAGRPVQLEELRAGGQGFFFRDLEAPLSLGTASFFQSLGASKRLSRDQESLARKSLFLALTTTEQDWQALSPSFDLWYLVQAGSRQVELSPQDQAKLSLIYESALEKDYVVKAIGDKRFVLTEREARKLTDRQVQTLQALSRESELANPVYVTVGEKGVLLID
;
A
#
# COMPACT_ATOMS: atom_id res chain seq x y z
N MET A 1 -11.15 16.97 -3.68
CA MET A 1 -10.04 16.04 -3.99
C MET A 1 -9.15 16.67 -5.05
N ASN A 2 -7.86 16.64 -4.82
CA ASN A 2 -6.85 17.17 -5.76
C ASN A 2 -6.93 16.45 -7.12
N PRO A 3 -6.97 17.18 -8.27
CA PRO A 3 -6.99 16.56 -9.60
C PRO A 3 -5.84 15.58 -9.88
N ASN A 4 -4.68 15.79 -9.25
CA ASN A 4 -3.51 14.92 -9.44
C ASN A 4 -3.67 13.52 -8.81
N TYR A 5 -4.64 13.33 -7.90
CA TYR A 5 -4.95 12.03 -7.32
C TYR A 5 -5.93 11.21 -8.17
N VAL A 6 -6.61 11.85 -9.12
CA VAL A 6 -7.62 11.17 -9.96
C VAL A 6 -6.98 10.08 -10.82
N ALA A 7 -5.82 10.36 -11.42
CA ALA A 7 -5.16 9.41 -12.32
C ALA A 7 -4.71 8.11 -11.59
N PRO A 8 -3.95 8.16 -10.46
CA PRO A 8 -3.59 6.96 -9.74
C PRO A 8 -4.79 6.18 -9.19
N PHE A 9 -5.84 6.86 -8.70
CA PHE A 9 -7.05 6.17 -8.24
C PHE A 9 -7.89 5.59 -9.37
N SER A 10 -7.95 6.22 -10.54
CA SER A 10 -8.62 5.65 -11.72
C SER A 10 -7.89 4.40 -12.22
N TRP A 11 -6.56 4.41 -12.18
CA TRP A 11 -5.75 3.23 -12.44
C TRP A 11 -6.04 2.14 -11.39
N LEU A 12 -6.01 2.47 -10.11
CA LEU A 12 -6.30 1.53 -9.01
C LEU A 12 -7.68 0.88 -9.18
N LYS A 13 -8.71 1.65 -9.52
CA LYS A 13 -10.06 1.16 -9.84
C LYS A 13 -10.05 0.09 -10.94
N SER A 14 -9.15 0.21 -11.94
CA SER A 14 -9.06 -0.75 -13.05
C SER A 14 -8.33 -2.05 -12.66
N GLN A 15 -7.59 -2.06 -11.56
CA GLN A 15 -6.80 -3.23 -11.12
C GLN A 15 -7.54 -4.13 -10.13
N LEU A 16 -8.42 -3.58 -9.33
CA LEU A 16 -9.09 -4.31 -8.24
C LEU A 16 -10.60 -4.09 -8.26
N PRO A 17 -11.38 -5.08 -7.75
CA PRO A 17 -12.76 -4.83 -7.34
C PRO A 17 -12.77 -3.75 -6.25
N THR A 18 -13.62 -2.73 -6.42
CA THR A 18 -13.67 -1.55 -5.54
C THR A 18 -14.07 -1.87 -4.09
N ASP A 19 -14.79 -2.95 -3.89
CA ASP A 19 -15.30 -3.40 -2.58
C ASP A 19 -14.23 -4.09 -1.73
N GLY A 20 -13.08 -4.44 -2.32
CA GLY A 20 -11.99 -5.15 -1.64
C GLY A 20 -10.98 -4.25 -0.92
N LEU A 21 -11.05 -2.92 -1.09
CA LEU A 21 -10.10 -1.99 -0.46
C LEU A 21 -10.70 -1.30 0.76
N LYS A 22 -9.90 -1.22 1.83
CA LYS A 22 -10.20 -0.40 3.00
C LYS A 22 -9.83 1.06 2.75
N VAL A 23 -10.47 1.97 3.50
CA VAL A 23 -10.13 3.41 3.48
C VAL A 23 -8.66 3.65 3.79
N SER A 24 -8.13 2.96 4.82
CA SER A 24 -6.71 3.03 5.19
C SER A 24 -5.79 2.59 4.05
N GLN A 25 -6.14 1.56 3.30
CA GLN A 25 -5.35 1.10 2.15
C GLN A 25 -5.32 2.13 1.00
N CYS A 26 -6.41 2.85 0.78
CA CYS A 26 -6.42 3.96 -0.19
C CYS A 26 -5.48 5.10 0.24
N GLN A 27 -5.43 5.42 1.53
CA GLN A 27 -4.50 6.41 2.09
C GLN A 27 -3.05 5.96 1.95
N VAL A 28 -2.73 4.73 2.36
CA VAL A 28 -1.39 4.15 2.25
C VAL A 28 -0.93 4.07 0.80
N PHE A 29 -1.81 3.65 -0.12
CA PHE A 29 -1.54 3.63 -1.56
C PHE A 29 -1.11 5.00 -2.08
N LEU A 30 -1.89 6.06 -1.79
CA LEU A 30 -1.58 7.39 -2.28
C LEU A 30 -0.30 7.93 -1.64
N CYS A 31 -0.06 7.68 -0.34
CA CYS A 31 1.17 8.08 0.34
C CYS A 31 2.40 7.49 -0.35
N TYR A 32 2.45 6.17 -0.56
CA TYR A 32 3.58 5.56 -1.25
C TYR A 32 3.70 6.04 -2.70
N TYR A 33 2.59 6.17 -3.41
CA TYR A 33 2.61 6.64 -4.80
C TYR A 33 3.24 8.04 -4.91
N GLN A 34 2.83 8.99 -4.07
CA GLN A 34 3.39 10.35 -4.06
C GLN A 34 4.85 10.37 -3.62
N LEU A 35 5.23 9.58 -2.62
CA LEU A 35 6.60 9.49 -2.16
C LEU A 35 7.52 8.86 -3.23
N PHE A 36 7.05 7.88 -3.97
CA PHE A 36 7.79 7.28 -5.09
C PHE A 36 7.87 8.20 -6.31
N GLU A 37 6.82 8.98 -6.61
CA GLU A 37 6.90 10.07 -7.61
C GLU A 37 7.98 11.07 -7.23
N TYR A 38 8.08 11.43 -5.93
CA TYR A 38 9.16 12.30 -5.43
C TYR A 38 10.54 11.70 -5.66
N LEU A 39 10.76 10.42 -5.31
CA LEU A 39 12.03 9.72 -5.58
C LEU A 39 12.38 9.69 -7.07
N ALA A 40 11.39 9.62 -7.94
CA ALA A 40 11.56 9.67 -9.39
C ALA A 40 11.81 11.10 -9.92
N GLY A 41 11.97 12.10 -9.06
CA GLY A 41 12.21 13.50 -9.42
C GLY A 41 11.01 14.19 -10.07
N ARG A 42 9.79 13.69 -9.84
CA ARG A 42 8.57 14.27 -10.39
C ARG A 42 7.92 15.24 -9.42
N PRO A 43 7.16 16.23 -9.93
CA PRO A 43 6.42 17.14 -9.06
C PRO A 43 5.34 16.37 -8.28
N VAL A 44 5.38 16.51 -6.97
CA VAL A 44 4.43 15.90 -6.02
C VAL A 44 3.65 16.97 -5.27
N GLN A 45 2.50 16.58 -4.72
CA GLN A 45 1.68 17.47 -3.92
C GLN A 45 1.50 16.86 -2.54
N LEU A 46 2.30 17.34 -1.61
CA LEU A 46 2.31 16.89 -0.22
C LEU A 46 1.67 17.91 0.74
N GLU A 47 1.08 19.00 0.23
CA GLU A 47 0.49 20.07 1.05
C GLU A 47 -0.69 19.58 1.90
N GLU A 48 -1.40 18.56 1.42
CA GLU A 48 -2.50 17.92 2.14
C GLU A 48 -2.08 16.68 2.95
N LEU A 49 -0.80 16.30 2.90
CA LEU A 49 -0.26 15.24 3.74
C LEU A 49 -0.32 15.68 5.21
N ARG A 50 -0.77 14.78 6.06
CA ARG A 50 -0.86 14.96 7.51
C ARG A 50 -0.24 13.77 8.22
N ALA A 51 0.15 13.99 9.47
CA ALA A 51 0.72 13.00 10.37
C ALA A 51 -0.13 12.94 11.65
N GLY A 52 -0.61 11.76 11.98
CA GLY A 52 -1.51 11.55 13.14
C GLY A 52 -1.54 10.10 13.61
N GLY A 53 -2.42 9.79 14.56
CA GLY A 53 -2.51 8.45 15.15
C GLY A 53 -2.73 7.30 14.17
N GLN A 54 -3.15 7.59 12.95
CA GLN A 54 -3.33 6.63 11.86
C GLN A 54 -2.12 6.53 10.91
N GLY A 55 -0.99 7.15 11.23
CA GLY A 55 0.16 7.27 10.33
C GLY A 55 0.06 8.50 9.42
N PHE A 56 0.75 8.49 8.29
CA PHE A 56 0.55 9.52 7.25
C PHE A 56 -0.80 9.32 6.54
N PHE A 57 -1.46 10.44 6.24
CA PHE A 57 -2.70 10.45 5.47
C PHE A 57 -2.88 11.78 4.72
N PHE A 58 -3.67 11.76 3.64
CA PHE A 58 -4.07 12.96 2.92
C PHE A 58 -5.42 13.45 3.42
N ARG A 59 -5.45 14.66 3.99
CA ARG A 59 -6.66 15.26 4.59
C ARG A 59 -7.79 15.42 3.57
N ASP A 60 -7.49 15.79 2.34
CA ASP A 60 -8.49 16.00 1.29
C ASP A 60 -9.13 14.71 0.76
N LEU A 61 -8.64 13.53 1.17
CA LEU A 61 -9.27 12.23 0.93
C LEU A 61 -10.25 11.82 2.03
N GLU A 62 -10.21 12.43 3.22
CA GLU A 62 -11.06 12.01 4.34
C GLU A 62 -12.54 12.12 4.00
N ALA A 63 -12.98 13.28 3.49
CA ALA A 63 -14.38 13.51 3.12
C ALA A 63 -14.83 12.60 1.95
N PRO A 64 -14.10 12.48 0.82
CA PRO A 64 -14.48 11.54 -0.24
C PRO A 64 -14.53 10.09 0.20
N LEU A 65 -13.62 9.64 1.07
CA LEU A 65 -13.55 8.25 1.55
C LEU A 65 -14.54 7.95 2.70
N SER A 66 -15.07 8.98 3.38
CA SER A 66 -16.04 8.79 4.48
C SER A 66 -17.33 8.11 4.05
N LEU A 67 -17.70 8.19 2.77
CA LEU A 67 -18.85 7.51 2.18
C LEU A 67 -18.56 6.07 1.75
N GLY A 68 -17.35 5.58 2.07
CA GLY A 68 -16.86 4.26 1.68
C GLY A 68 -16.14 4.25 0.33
N THR A 69 -15.26 3.27 0.17
CA THR A 69 -14.39 3.16 -1.00
C THR A 69 -15.16 2.92 -2.30
N ALA A 70 -16.25 2.16 -2.27
CA ALA A 70 -17.09 1.92 -3.45
C ALA A 70 -17.68 3.24 -4.00
N SER A 71 -18.28 4.07 -3.14
CA SER A 71 -18.81 5.39 -3.50
C SER A 71 -17.72 6.32 -4.00
N PHE A 72 -16.56 6.32 -3.34
CA PHE A 72 -15.39 7.08 -3.76
C PHE A 72 -14.96 6.72 -5.19
N PHE A 73 -14.79 5.44 -5.50
CA PHE A 73 -14.37 5.00 -6.83
C PHE A 73 -15.45 5.26 -7.90
N GLN A 74 -16.74 5.24 -7.55
CA GLN A 74 -17.81 5.62 -8.47
C GLN A 74 -17.77 7.12 -8.80
N SER A 75 -17.41 7.96 -7.85
CA SER A 75 -17.34 9.41 -8.03
C SER A 75 -16.14 9.89 -8.85
N LEU A 76 -15.16 9.02 -9.12
CA LEU A 76 -13.99 9.39 -9.91
C LEU A 76 -14.40 9.68 -11.36
N GLY A 77 -14.10 10.87 -11.82
CA GLY A 77 -14.27 11.27 -13.22
C GLY A 77 -13.27 10.58 -14.17
N ALA A 78 -13.44 10.83 -15.45
CA ALA A 78 -12.45 10.42 -16.46
C ALA A 78 -11.11 11.08 -16.16
N SER A 79 -10.03 10.30 -16.22
CA SER A 79 -8.67 10.78 -15.99
C SER A 79 -7.72 10.42 -17.12
N LYS A 80 -6.61 11.14 -17.15
CA LYS A 80 -5.48 10.82 -18.01
C LYS A 80 -4.89 9.45 -17.56
N ARG A 81 -4.52 8.61 -18.53
CA ARG A 81 -3.82 7.36 -18.23
C ARG A 81 -2.46 7.65 -17.60
N LEU A 82 -2.04 6.80 -16.71
CA LEU A 82 -0.67 6.80 -16.20
C LEU A 82 0.31 6.45 -17.31
N SER A 83 1.49 7.04 -17.30
CA SER A 83 2.60 6.57 -18.13
C SER A 83 3.08 5.19 -17.64
N ARG A 84 3.86 4.47 -18.45
CA ARG A 84 4.38 3.16 -18.08
C ARG A 84 5.16 3.20 -16.75
N ASP A 85 5.98 4.23 -16.56
CA ASP A 85 6.76 4.37 -15.32
C ASP A 85 5.86 4.70 -14.12
N GLN A 86 4.82 5.51 -14.32
CA GLN A 86 3.82 5.79 -13.28
C GLN A 86 3.00 4.56 -12.92
N GLU A 87 2.70 3.70 -13.91
CA GLU A 87 2.06 2.41 -13.63
C GLU A 87 2.96 1.49 -12.79
N SER A 88 4.27 1.47 -13.03
CA SER A 88 5.23 0.73 -12.20
C SER A 88 5.20 1.22 -10.75
N LEU A 89 5.26 2.54 -10.53
CA LEU A 89 5.15 3.12 -9.20
C LEU A 89 3.81 2.76 -8.54
N ALA A 90 2.71 2.85 -9.29
CA ALA A 90 1.38 2.52 -8.79
C ALA A 90 1.26 1.03 -8.40
N ARG A 91 1.85 0.10 -9.17
CA ARG A 91 1.87 -1.33 -8.85
C ARG A 91 2.59 -1.61 -7.54
N LYS A 92 3.77 -1.05 -7.36
CA LYS A 92 4.55 -1.16 -6.11
C LYS A 92 3.81 -0.55 -4.92
N SER A 93 3.20 0.62 -5.11
CA SER A 93 2.39 1.27 -4.07
C SER A 93 1.16 0.44 -3.69
N LEU A 94 0.53 -0.23 -4.67
CA LEU A 94 -0.59 -1.14 -4.43
C LEU A 94 -0.14 -2.37 -3.61
N PHE A 95 1.00 -2.98 -3.98
CA PHE A 95 1.56 -4.08 -3.21
C PHE A 95 1.75 -3.69 -1.74
N LEU A 96 2.39 -2.55 -1.49
CA LEU A 96 2.61 -2.04 -0.12
C LEU A 96 1.28 -1.75 0.60
N ALA A 97 0.31 -1.13 -0.08
CA ALA A 97 -1.00 -0.87 0.53
C ALA A 97 -1.77 -2.14 0.90
N LEU A 98 -1.56 -3.23 0.17
CA LEU A 98 -2.19 -4.52 0.47
C LEU A 98 -1.45 -5.29 1.57
N THR A 99 -0.14 -5.11 1.70
CA THR A 99 0.70 -5.85 2.65
C THR A 99 0.93 -5.11 3.96
N THR A 100 0.91 -3.78 3.98
CA THR A 100 1.05 -2.98 5.21
C THR A 100 -0.24 -3.01 6.02
N THR A 101 -0.17 -3.43 7.28
CA THR A 101 -1.30 -3.32 8.20
C THR A 101 -1.42 -1.89 8.75
N GLU A 102 -2.56 -1.56 9.33
CA GLU A 102 -2.74 -0.26 9.99
C GLU A 102 -1.72 -0.04 11.11
N GLN A 103 -1.44 -1.10 11.87
CA GLN A 103 -0.45 -1.06 12.95
C GLN A 103 0.97 -0.83 12.40
N ASP A 104 1.35 -1.54 11.34
CA ASP A 104 2.66 -1.36 10.70
C ASP A 104 2.81 0.07 10.16
N TRP A 105 1.75 0.61 9.53
CA TRP A 105 1.76 1.97 9.01
C TRP A 105 1.88 3.02 10.10
N GLN A 106 1.17 2.83 11.22
CA GLN A 106 1.26 3.70 12.38
C GLN A 106 2.66 3.66 13.02
N ALA A 107 3.30 2.49 13.04
CA ALA A 107 4.66 2.33 13.58
C ALA A 107 5.72 2.88 12.63
N LEU A 108 5.55 2.68 11.31
CA LEU A 108 6.53 3.10 10.29
C LEU A 108 6.54 4.61 10.10
N SER A 109 5.35 5.25 10.04
CA SER A 109 5.24 6.67 9.68
C SER A 109 6.08 7.59 10.57
N PRO A 110 6.11 7.47 11.90
CA PRO A 110 6.94 8.30 12.77
C PRO A 110 8.45 8.09 12.60
N SER A 111 8.87 7.04 11.89
CA SER A 111 10.28 6.75 11.65
C SER A 111 10.90 7.62 10.55
N PHE A 112 10.08 8.39 9.82
CA PHE A 112 10.53 9.34 8.81
C PHE A 112 10.74 10.74 9.41
N ASP A 113 11.77 11.44 8.97
CA ASP A 113 11.99 12.85 9.32
C ASP A 113 10.84 13.72 8.80
N LEU A 114 10.28 13.34 7.66
CA LEU A 114 9.07 13.91 7.07
C LEU A 114 7.91 14.02 8.07
N TRP A 115 7.79 13.08 9.01
CA TRP A 115 6.76 13.08 10.04
C TRP A 115 6.72 14.38 10.84
N TYR A 116 7.89 14.81 11.32
CA TYR A 116 8.03 16.01 12.14
C TYR A 116 7.77 17.28 11.34
N LEU A 117 8.21 17.32 10.07
CA LEU A 117 7.96 18.44 9.17
C LEU A 117 6.46 18.63 8.90
N VAL A 118 5.75 17.52 8.65
CA VAL A 118 4.29 17.53 8.41
C VAL A 118 3.54 17.92 9.69
N GLN A 119 3.92 17.42 10.85
CA GLN A 119 3.32 17.82 12.13
C GLN A 119 3.53 19.30 12.45
N ALA A 120 4.69 19.84 12.13
CA ALA A 120 5.00 21.27 12.30
C ALA A 120 4.23 22.18 11.30
N GLY A 121 3.46 21.60 10.38
CA GLY A 121 2.69 22.36 9.39
C GLY A 121 3.56 23.01 8.31
N SER A 122 4.73 22.46 8.03
CA SER A 122 5.60 22.95 6.96
C SER A 122 4.89 22.89 5.61
N ARG A 123 4.92 23.99 4.86
CA ARG A 123 4.36 24.06 3.51
C ARG A 123 5.34 23.56 2.44
N GLN A 124 6.64 23.60 2.74
CA GLN A 124 7.69 23.01 1.90
C GLN A 124 8.10 21.69 2.54
N VAL A 125 7.72 20.61 1.90
CA VAL A 125 8.02 19.27 2.35
C VAL A 125 9.10 18.72 1.43
N GLU A 126 10.32 18.61 1.97
CA GLU A 126 11.44 17.96 1.31
C GLU A 126 11.81 16.70 2.10
N LEU A 127 12.06 15.60 1.37
CA LEU A 127 12.54 14.37 1.99
C LEU A 127 14.01 14.49 2.33
N SER A 128 14.36 14.21 3.57
CA SER A 128 15.76 14.11 3.99
C SER A 128 16.48 13.00 3.21
N PRO A 129 17.83 13.05 3.10
CA PRO A 129 18.59 11.94 2.51
C PRO A 129 18.32 10.59 3.19
N GLN A 130 18.06 10.61 4.50
CA GLN A 130 17.70 9.41 5.26
C GLN A 130 16.34 8.87 4.87
N ASP A 131 15.32 9.73 4.70
CA ASP A 131 14.00 9.36 4.21
C ASP A 131 14.06 8.80 2.80
N GLN A 132 14.85 9.44 1.91
CA GLN A 132 15.03 8.96 0.53
C GLN A 132 15.67 7.57 0.49
N ALA A 133 16.72 7.34 1.31
CA ALA A 133 17.35 6.02 1.41
C ALA A 133 16.38 4.95 1.92
N LYS A 134 15.60 5.25 2.96
CA LYS A 134 14.58 4.36 3.51
C LYS A 134 13.50 4.04 2.48
N LEU A 135 12.98 5.04 1.79
CA LEU A 135 11.98 4.86 0.74
C LEU A 135 12.51 4.05 -0.44
N SER A 136 13.79 4.22 -0.80
CA SER A 136 14.43 3.41 -1.86
C SER A 136 14.45 1.92 -1.48
N LEU A 137 14.80 1.58 -0.25
CA LEU A 137 14.75 0.19 0.23
C LEU A 137 13.33 -0.37 0.21
N ILE A 138 12.33 0.41 0.65
CA ILE A 138 10.92 0.01 0.59
C ILE A 138 10.49 -0.19 -0.87
N TYR A 139 10.87 0.71 -1.77
CA TYR A 139 10.58 0.61 -3.19
C TYR A 139 11.19 -0.64 -3.82
N GLU A 140 12.43 -0.98 -3.49
CA GLU A 140 13.13 -2.17 -4.00
C GLU A 140 12.49 -3.47 -3.51
N SER A 141 11.99 -3.50 -2.27
CA SER A 141 11.31 -4.66 -1.70
C SER A 141 9.90 -4.89 -2.24
N ALA A 142 9.27 -3.87 -2.84
CA ALA A 142 7.91 -3.94 -3.32
C ALA A 142 7.79 -4.68 -4.65
N LEU A 143 6.86 -5.65 -4.73
CA LEU A 143 6.57 -6.40 -5.95
C LEU A 143 5.67 -5.60 -6.90
N GLU A 144 5.86 -5.80 -8.21
CA GLU A 144 5.05 -5.15 -9.25
C GLU A 144 3.95 -6.06 -9.80
N LYS A 145 4.17 -7.38 -9.79
CA LYS A 145 3.29 -8.37 -10.44
C LYS A 145 3.56 -9.77 -9.91
N ASP A 146 2.77 -10.71 -10.40
CA ASP A 146 2.88 -12.14 -10.12
C ASP A 146 2.70 -12.49 -8.64
N TYR A 147 1.88 -11.72 -7.92
CA TYR A 147 1.57 -11.96 -6.52
C TYR A 147 0.07 -11.90 -6.22
N VAL A 148 -0.32 -12.62 -5.18
CA VAL A 148 -1.65 -12.51 -4.55
C VAL A 148 -1.43 -12.30 -3.05
N VAL A 149 -2.09 -11.31 -2.49
CA VAL A 149 -2.09 -11.05 -1.04
C VAL A 149 -3.36 -11.60 -0.44
N LYS A 150 -3.22 -12.56 0.49
CA LYS A 150 -4.33 -13.09 1.28
C LYS A 150 -4.28 -12.51 2.69
N ALA A 151 -5.29 -11.73 3.05
CA ALA A 151 -5.46 -11.21 4.41
C ALA A 151 -6.15 -12.29 5.26
N ILE A 152 -5.45 -12.80 6.28
CA ILE A 152 -5.98 -13.79 7.22
C ILE A 152 -5.64 -13.30 8.64
N GLY A 153 -6.64 -12.92 9.41
CA GLY A 153 -6.43 -12.26 10.70
C GLY A 153 -5.61 -10.97 10.51
N ASP A 154 -4.58 -10.82 11.33
CA ASP A 154 -3.68 -9.67 11.29
C ASP A 154 -2.49 -9.85 10.32
N LYS A 155 -2.38 -11.01 9.70
CA LYS A 155 -1.28 -11.32 8.78
C LYS A 155 -1.69 -11.13 7.31
N ARG A 156 -0.69 -10.83 6.50
CA ARG A 156 -0.77 -10.68 5.05
C ARG A 156 0.14 -11.71 4.42
N PHE A 157 -0.45 -12.75 3.84
CA PHE A 157 0.27 -13.83 3.18
C PHE A 157 0.44 -13.50 1.71
N VAL A 158 1.68 -13.44 1.26
CA VAL A 158 2.06 -13.18 -0.14
C VAL A 158 2.42 -14.50 -0.82
N LEU A 159 1.73 -14.81 -1.90
CA LEU A 159 1.95 -16.00 -2.72
C LEU A 159 2.08 -15.57 -4.19
N THR A 160 2.67 -16.42 -5.01
CA THR A 160 2.52 -16.25 -6.47
C THR A 160 1.07 -16.53 -6.88
N GLU A 161 0.63 -15.97 -8.02
CA GLU A 161 -0.71 -16.26 -8.56
C GLU A 161 -0.92 -17.77 -8.79
N ARG A 162 0.11 -18.47 -9.24
CA ARG A 162 0.08 -19.90 -9.49
C ARG A 162 -0.17 -20.70 -8.22
N GLU A 163 0.50 -20.34 -7.14
CA GLU A 163 0.37 -21.00 -5.83
C GLU A 163 -0.99 -20.70 -5.20
N ALA A 164 -1.41 -19.44 -5.25
CA ALA A 164 -2.69 -19.01 -4.69
C ALA A 164 -3.89 -19.77 -5.28
N ARG A 165 -3.82 -20.15 -6.59
CA ARG A 165 -4.85 -20.95 -7.27
C ARG A 165 -4.85 -22.43 -6.89
N LYS A 166 -3.75 -22.93 -6.34
CA LYS A 166 -3.56 -24.35 -6.02
C LYS A 166 -3.66 -24.65 -4.54
N LEU A 167 -3.92 -23.65 -3.70
CA LEU A 167 -4.07 -23.88 -2.27
C LEU A 167 -5.22 -24.83 -1.98
N THR A 168 -4.91 -25.89 -1.25
CA THR A 168 -5.89 -26.83 -0.71
C THR A 168 -6.51 -26.30 0.57
N ASP A 169 -7.69 -26.81 0.95
CA ASP A 169 -8.36 -26.43 2.20
C ASP A 169 -7.46 -26.66 3.43
N ARG A 170 -6.66 -27.73 3.43
CA ARG A 170 -5.70 -28.01 4.51
C ARG A 170 -4.63 -26.93 4.60
N GLN A 171 -4.13 -26.45 3.47
CA GLN A 171 -3.12 -25.37 3.43
C GLN A 171 -3.73 -24.04 3.89
N VAL A 172 -4.97 -23.76 3.52
CA VAL A 172 -5.70 -22.58 4.02
C VAL A 172 -5.88 -22.65 5.54
N GLN A 173 -6.24 -23.82 6.09
CA GLN A 173 -6.30 -24.01 7.55
C GLN A 173 -4.93 -23.81 8.22
N THR A 174 -3.85 -24.25 7.58
CA THR A 174 -2.49 -24.00 8.08
C THR A 174 -2.17 -22.51 8.11
N LEU A 175 -2.50 -21.75 7.05
CA LEU A 175 -2.33 -20.29 7.03
C LEU A 175 -3.17 -19.60 8.12
N GLN A 176 -4.39 -20.11 8.39
CA GLN A 176 -5.24 -19.62 9.47
C GLN A 176 -4.62 -19.87 10.86
N ALA A 177 -3.98 -21.01 11.07
CA ALA A 177 -3.25 -21.29 12.31
C ALA A 177 -2.06 -20.34 12.46
N LEU A 178 -1.25 -20.21 11.41
CA LEU A 178 -0.07 -19.33 11.37
C LEU A 178 -0.43 -17.85 11.55
N SER A 179 -1.62 -17.41 11.14
CA SER A 179 -2.03 -16.02 11.33
C SER A 179 -2.14 -15.60 12.80
N ARG A 180 -2.18 -16.56 13.72
CA ARG A 180 -2.25 -16.33 15.18
C ARG A 180 -0.88 -16.27 15.84
N GLU A 181 0.19 -16.59 15.11
CA GLU A 181 1.54 -16.58 15.66
C GLU A 181 2.12 -15.17 15.66
N SER A 182 2.42 -14.66 16.85
CA SER A 182 2.91 -13.28 17.03
C SER A 182 4.32 -13.08 16.49
N GLU A 183 5.13 -14.13 16.42
CA GLU A 183 6.54 -14.06 16.01
C GLU A 183 6.73 -13.95 14.49
N LEU A 184 5.70 -14.29 13.70
CA LEU A 184 5.79 -14.17 12.25
C LEU A 184 5.80 -12.69 11.83
N ALA A 185 6.77 -12.33 10.99
CA ALA A 185 6.82 -11.03 10.35
C ALA A 185 5.57 -10.77 9.50
N ASN A 186 5.38 -9.54 9.07
CA ASN A 186 4.31 -9.15 8.18
C ASN A 186 4.88 -8.21 7.10
N PRO A 187 4.73 -8.50 5.81
CA PRO A 187 4.04 -9.67 5.23
C PRO A 187 4.81 -10.98 5.39
N VAL A 188 4.06 -12.08 5.32
CA VAL A 188 4.60 -13.45 5.34
C VAL A 188 4.67 -13.95 3.90
N TYR A 189 5.84 -14.25 3.40
CA TYR A 189 6.00 -14.84 2.07
C TYR A 189 5.84 -16.36 2.16
N VAL A 190 5.01 -16.91 1.27
CA VAL A 190 4.65 -18.33 1.28
C VAL A 190 4.92 -18.95 -0.07
N THR A 191 5.68 -20.03 -0.06
CA THR A 191 5.93 -20.88 -1.23
C THR A 191 5.34 -22.27 -1.00
N VAL A 192 4.68 -22.83 -1.99
CA VAL A 192 4.18 -24.20 -1.96
C VAL A 192 5.25 -25.13 -2.49
N GLY A 193 5.98 -25.77 -1.60
CA GLY A 193 7.05 -26.72 -1.92
C GLY A 193 6.52 -28.05 -2.44
N GLU A 194 7.48 -28.97 -2.70
CA GLU A 194 7.16 -30.35 -3.10
C GLU A 194 6.26 -31.02 -2.06
N LYS A 195 5.33 -31.85 -2.52
CA LYS A 195 4.32 -32.54 -1.70
C LYS A 195 3.33 -31.62 -0.97
N GLY A 196 3.25 -30.32 -1.37
CA GLY A 196 2.28 -29.38 -0.82
C GLY A 196 2.64 -28.84 0.57
N VAL A 197 3.89 -28.95 0.99
CA VAL A 197 4.38 -28.33 2.23
C VAL A 197 4.48 -26.81 2.01
N LEU A 198 3.95 -26.01 2.97
CA LEU A 198 4.15 -24.58 2.95
C LEU A 198 5.52 -24.23 3.51
N LEU A 199 6.32 -23.53 2.72
CA LEU A 199 7.56 -22.89 3.14
C LEU A 199 7.26 -21.42 3.41
N ILE A 200 7.80 -20.91 4.52
CA ILE A 200 7.52 -19.58 5.04
C ILE A 200 8.85 -18.86 5.20
N ASP A 201 8.96 -17.66 4.62
CA ASP A 201 10.09 -16.74 4.73
C ASP A 201 9.68 -15.45 5.46
#